data_1bbaad4fadfa2c725b702cae930fb0fc
#
_entry.id   1bbaad4fadfa2c725b702cae930fb0fc
#
_cell.length_a   1.000
_cell.length_b   1.000
_cell.length_c   1.000
_cell.angle_alpha   90.00
_cell.angle_beta   90.00
_cell.angle_gamma   90.00
#
_symmetry.space_group_name_H-M   'P 1'
#
loop_
_entity.id
_entity.type
_entity.pdbx_description
1 polymer ?
#
loop_
_entity_poly.entity_id
_entity_poly.type
_entity_poly.pdbx_seq_one_letter_code
_entity_poly.pdbx_strand_id
1 'polypeptide(L)'
;MRPLEQDAALALVTAKDEADALELARHDFAHVLAEAVQHLFPGTQITFGPSTDDGFYYDFAPSADRGPFTDDDLPAIEAEMRRIIAADKPLIRKVIDRETLIAQWQAAGETFKAEWAAELPGDEPLTVYHSGDGWYDMCRGPHLASTGRLNPDAFKLTRVSGAYWRGDQKNAMLSRITGTGWLNKKQLAEHLTRLEEAAKRDHRKLGAEMDLFHLQQEAHGSVFWHPKGYLIWRQLEAYMRRAIDDAGYREVKTPQVMDARQWEISGHWGKYRENMFVIPDEVPNVEDEGPLVSDDADWMALKPMNCPAHVLIFRQGIKSYRDLPMRLYENG
;
A
#
# COMPACT_ATOMS: atom_id res chain seq x y z
N MET A 1 1.81 32.86 -12.45
CA MET A 1 1.05 32.02 -13.41
C MET A 1 1.92 31.84 -14.63
N ARG A 2 2.08 30.60 -15.12
CA ARG A 2 2.72 30.35 -16.41
C ARG A 2 1.66 30.55 -17.48
N PRO A 3 1.92 31.34 -18.54
CA PRO A 3 0.99 31.44 -19.67
C PRO A 3 0.90 30.06 -20.36
N LEU A 4 -0.30 29.72 -20.84
CA LEU A 4 -0.50 28.55 -21.69
C LEU A 4 0.08 28.89 -23.07
N GLU A 5 1.10 28.13 -23.46
CA GLU A 5 1.81 28.31 -24.74
C GLU A 5 1.23 27.42 -25.87
N GLN A 6 0.31 26.51 -25.49
CA GLN A 6 -0.35 25.56 -26.41
C GLN A 6 -1.80 25.36 -25.98
N ASP A 7 -2.64 24.88 -26.91
CA ASP A 7 -4.01 24.49 -26.61
C ASP A 7 -4.01 23.38 -25.55
N ALA A 8 -4.68 23.62 -24.43
CA ALA A 8 -4.77 22.68 -23.32
C ALA A 8 -6.20 22.64 -22.76
N ALA A 9 -6.63 21.46 -22.34
CA ALA A 9 -7.84 21.31 -21.57
C ALA A 9 -7.59 21.82 -20.12
N LEU A 10 -8.42 22.74 -19.64
CA LEU A 10 -8.36 23.25 -18.27
C LEU A 10 -9.48 22.65 -17.44
N ALA A 11 -9.11 22.11 -16.30
CA ALA A 11 -10.05 21.73 -15.25
C ALA A 11 -9.87 22.66 -14.05
N LEU A 12 -10.98 23.23 -13.57
CA LEU A 12 -10.99 24.02 -12.32
C LEU A 12 -11.43 23.11 -11.18
N VAL A 13 -10.47 22.72 -10.34
CA VAL A 13 -10.75 21.93 -9.13
C VAL A 13 -11.24 22.86 -8.04
N THR A 14 -12.42 22.58 -7.53
CA THR A 14 -13.06 23.31 -6.43
C THR A 14 -13.45 22.33 -5.32
N ALA A 15 -13.89 22.83 -4.16
CA ALA A 15 -14.41 21.96 -3.10
C ALA A 15 -15.66 21.13 -3.50
N LYS A 16 -16.26 21.41 -4.68
CA LYS A 16 -17.37 20.59 -5.24
C LYS A 16 -16.86 19.36 -5.97
N ASP A 17 -15.63 19.38 -6.45
CA ASP A 17 -14.92 18.27 -7.09
C ASP A 17 -14.19 17.50 -5.99
N GLU A 18 -14.95 16.87 -5.09
CA GLU A 18 -14.49 16.38 -3.78
C GLU A 18 -13.28 15.44 -3.87
N ALA A 19 -13.24 14.53 -4.85
CA ALA A 19 -12.15 13.60 -5.01
C ALA A 19 -10.82 14.31 -5.31
N ASP A 20 -10.82 15.17 -6.32
CA ASP A 20 -9.62 15.92 -6.76
C ASP A 20 -9.20 16.94 -5.68
N ALA A 21 -10.16 17.56 -5.00
CA ALA A 21 -9.89 18.49 -3.90
C ALA A 21 -9.27 17.79 -2.70
N LEU A 22 -9.69 16.54 -2.40
CA LEU A 22 -9.11 15.73 -1.33
C LEU A 22 -7.68 15.28 -1.68
N GLU A 23 -7.47 14.83 -2.90
CA GLU A 23 -6.13 14.43 -3.38
C GLU A 23 -5.15 15.61 -3.24
N LEU A 24 -5.55 16.79 -3.72
CA LEU A 24 -4.75 18.01 -3.63
C LEU A 24 -4.49 18.43 -2.17
N ALA A 25 -5.51 18.41 -1.32
CA ALA A 25 -5.35 18.75 0.10
C ALA A 25 -4.44 17.77 0.83
N ARG A 26 -4.55 16.45 0.56
CA ARG A 26 -3.70 15.42 1.16
C ARG A 26 -2.25 15.55 0.72
N HIS A 27 -2.03 15.88 -0.55
CA HIS A 27 -0.71 16.17 -1.06
C HIS A 27 -0.06 17.35 -0.31
N ASP A 28 -0.80 18.44 -0.13
CA ASP A 28 -0.31 19.61 0.61
C ASP A 28 -0.14 19.33 2.11
N PHE A 29 -0.98 18.52 2.74
CA PHE A 29 -0.75 18.05 4.11
C PHE A 29 0.55 17.26 4.24
N ALA A 30 0.93 16.47 3.23
CA ALA A 30 2.21 15.75 3.23
C ALA A 30 3.40 16.72 3.21
N HIS A 31 3.35 17.79 2.41
CA HIS A 31 4.40 18.82 2.40
C HIS A 31 4.44 19.63 3.70
N VAL A 32 3.28 19.99 4.27
CA VAL A 32 3.20 20.66 5.58
C VAL A 32 3.74 19.75 6.69
N LEU A 33 3.53 18.44 6.63
CA LEU A 33 4.14 17.47 7.52
C LEU A 33 5.67 17.47 7.39
N ALA A 34 6.19 17.46 6.17
CA ALA A 34 7.64 17.49 5.93
C ALA A 34 8.28 18.76 6.46
N GLU A 35 7.67 19.92 6.21
CA GLU A 35 8.12 21.21 6.75
C GLU A 35 8.07 21.23 8.28
N ALA A 36 6.99 20.72 8.90
CA ALA A 36 6.83 20.68 10.36
C ALA A 36 7.91 19.81 11.03
N VAL A 37 8.19 18.64 10.45
CA VAL A 37 9.23 17.74 10.98
C VAL A 37 10.60 18.38 10.91
N GLN A 38 10.97 19.00 9.79
CA GLN A 38 12.29 19.67 9.66
C GLN A 38 12.42 20.90 10.57
N HIS A 39 11.33 21.62 10.84
CA HIS A 39 11.34 22.72 11.82
C HIS A 39 11.59 22.25 13.24
N LEU A 40 10.94 21.17 13.65
CA LEU A 40 11.06 20.64 15.01
C LEU A 40 12.34 19.84 15.24
N PHE A 41 12.81 19.16 14.19
CA PHE A 41 13.91 18.20 14.24
C PHE A 41 14.97 18.51 13.17
N PRO A 42 15.75 19.57 13.34
CA PRO A 42 16.82 19.93 12.41
C PRO A 42 17.78 18.78 12.15
N GLY A 43 18.23 18.64 10.89
CA GLY A 43 19.08 17.53 10.45
C GLY A 43 18.31 16.27 10.05
N THR A 44 16.97 16.22 10.19
CA THR A 44 16.15 15.18 9.60
C THR A 44 16.07 15.40 8.10
N GLN A 45 16.44 14.36 7.32
CA GLN A 45 16.32 14.40 5.87
C GLN A 45 14.91 13.97 5.44
N ILE A 46 14.41 14.59 4.40
CA ILE A 46 13.11 14.27 3.79
C ILE A 46 13.30 13.38 2.54
N THR A 47 12.33 12.53 2.27
CA THR A 47 12.33 11.69 1.07
C THR A 47 11.09 11.92 0.21
N PHE A 48 10.02 11.15 0.41
CA PHE A 48 8.77 11.23 -0.34
C PHE A 48 7.55 11.17 0.56
N GLY A 49 6.49 11.86 0.11
CA GLY A 49 5.20 11.88 0.78
C GLY A 49 4.03 11.97 -0.20
N PRO A 50 3.57 10.83 -0.78
CA PRO A 50 2.39 10.84 -1.62
C PRO A 50 1.10 10.97 -0.82
N SER A 51 0.05 11.47 -1.49
CA SER A 51 -1.33 11.27 -1.07
C SER A 51 -1.73 9.80 -1.22
N THR A 52 -2.69 9.37 -0.42
CA THR A 52 -3.34 8.05 -0.47
C THR A 52 -4.86 8.22 -0.48
N ASP A 53 -5.61 7.14 -0.72
CA ASP A 53 -7.08 7.19 -0.80
C ASP A 53 -7.75 7.76 0.46
N ASP A 54 -7.15 7.57 1.65
CA ASP A 54 -7.70 8.02 2.93
C ASP A 54 -6.83 9.06 3.65
N GLY A 55 -5.66 9.41 3.08
CA GLY A 55 -4.76 10.30 3.80
C GLY A 55 -3.47 10.62 3.06
N PHE A 56 -2.38 10.65 3.80
CA PHE A 56 -1.04 10.98 3.33
C PHE A 56 0.01 10.37 4.23
N TYR A 57 1.22 10.27 3.76
CA TYR A 57 2.37 9.98 4.60
C TYR A 57 3.60 10.75 4.11
N TYR A 58 4.65 10.73 4.91
CA TYR A 58 5.96 11.18 4.48
C TYR A 58 7.04 10.33 5.16
N ASP A 59 8.09 10.01 4.40
CA ASP A 59 9.20 9.20 4.87
C ASP A 59 10.39 10.09 5.21
N PHE A 60 10.98 9.86 6.38
CA PHE A 60 12.05 10.65 6.97
C PHE A 60 13.25 9.78 7.30
N ALA A 61 14.45 10.31 7.11
CA ALA A 61 15.65 9.80 7.72
C ALA A 61 16.03 10.70 8.91
N PRO A 62 15.72 10.29 10.15
CA PRO A 62 16.07 11.07 11.34
C PRO A 62 17.58 11.27 11.47
N SER A 63 18.01 12.36 12.10
CA SER A 63 19.43 12.54 12.44
C SER A 63 19.92 11.41 13.35
N ALA A 64 21.18 11.03 13.23
CA ALA A 64 21.76 9.94 14.01
C ALA A 64 21.65 10.14 15.53
N ASP A 65 21.71 11.38 15.98
CA ASP A 65 21.65 11.74 17.41
C ASP A 65 20.25 11.56 18.01
N ARG A 66 19.20 11.58 17.18
CA ARG A 66 17.82 11.50 17.64
C ARG A 66 17.28 10.07 17.68
N GLY A 67 17.61 9.26 16.70
CA GLY A 67 16.99 7.97 16.46
C GLY A 67 15.61 8.08 15.76
N PRO A 68 14.90 6.93 15.59
CA PRO A 68 13.63 6.88 14.87
C PRO A 68 12.53 7.68 15.58
N PHE A 69 11.55 8.16 14.79
CA PHE A 69 10.33 8.77 15.33
C PHE A 69 9.46 7.73 16.03
N THR A 70 8.63 8.21 16.96
CA THR A 70 7.65 7.42 17.70
C THR A 70 6.29 8.11 17.69
N ASP A 71 5.23 7.40 18.11
CA ASP A 71 3.90 7.99 18.19
C ASP A 71 3.81 9.15 19.21
N ASP A 72 4.74 9.22 20.18
CA ASP A 72 4.82 10.33 21.15
C ASP A 72 5.24 11.66 20.50
N ASP A 73 5.85 11.63 19.33
CA ASP A 73 6.22 12.85 18.58
C ASP A 73 5.03 13.48 17.84
N LEU A 74 3.99 12.68 17.52
CA LEU A 74 2.89 13.10 16.67
C LEU A 74 2.15 14.35 17.17
N PRO A 75 1.85 14.51 18.48
CA PRO A 75 1.17 15.71 18.97
C PRO A 75 1.96 17.01 18.73
N ALA A 76 3.28 16.98 18.90
CA ALA A 76 4.13 18.14 18.66
C ALA A 76 4.19 18.49 17.17
N ILE A 77 4.30 17.47 16.30
CA ILE A 77 4.30 17.65 14.84
C ILE A 77 2.95 18.21 14.38
N GLU A 78 1.82 17.68 14.87
CA GLU A 78 0.49 18.23 14.54
C GLU A 78 0.34 19.71 14.95
N ALA A 79 0.87 20.07 16.11
CA ALA A 79 0.82 21.46 16.57
C ALA A 79 1.62 22.39 15.62
N GLU A 80 2.79 21.95 15.17
CA GLU A 80 3.61 22.70 14.22
C GLU A 80 2.95 22.78 12.84
N MET A 81 2.35 21.67 12.36
CA MET A 81 1.57 21.67 11.13
C MET A 81 0.44 22.72 11.17
N ARG A 82 -0.30 22.79 12.28
CA ARG A 82 -1.36 23.82 12.47
C ARG A 82 -0.77 25.22 12.46
N ARG A 83 0.43 25.44 13.02
CA ARG A 83 1.12 26.73 12.99
C ARG A 83 1.51 27.13 11.56
N ILE A 84 2.01 26.19 10.77
CA ILE A 84 2.37 26.42 9.36
C ILE A 84 1.12 26.75 8.54
N ILE A 85 0.03 26.03 8.73
CA ILE A 85 -1.25 26.29 8.06
C ILE A 85 -1.76 27.71 8.43
N ALA A 86 -1.73 28.07 9.70
CA ALA A 86 -2.18 29.37 10.18
C ALA A 86 -1.32 30.54 9.66
N ALA A 87 -0.07 30.28 9.30
CA ALA A 87 0.82 31.30 8.73
C ALA A 87 0.46 31.68 7.29
N ASP A 88 -0.41 30.93 6.62
CA ASP A 88 -0.94 31.17 5.27
C ASP A 88 0.16 31.51 4.24
N LYS A 89 1.22 30.71 4.23
CA LYS A 89 2.37 30.91 3.35
C LYS A 89 2.01 30.60 1.90
N PRO A 90 2.39 31.43 0.93
CA PRO A 90 2.16 31.13 -0.48
C PRO A 90 2.98 29.93 -0.92
N LEU A 91 2.37 29.03 -1.72
CA LEU A 91 3.02 27.87 -2.34
C LEU A 91 3.43 28.25 -3.77
N ILE A 92 4.73 28.46 -3.98
CA ILE A 92 5.27 29.02 -5.22
C ILE A 92 6.08 27.98 -5.97
N ARG A 93 5.61 27.62 -7.17
CA ARG A 93 6.31 26.72 -8.08
C ARG A 93 7.48 27.45 -8.76
N LYS A 94 8.65 26.85 -8.71
CA LYS A 94 9.85 27.28 -9.46
C LYS A 94 10.40 26.12 -10.28
N VAL A 95 10.88 26.43 -11.47
CA VAL A 95 11.70 25.51 -12.27
C VAL A 95 13.15 25.77 -11.89
N ILE A 96 13.90 24.73 -11.66
CA ILE A 96 15.28 24.81 -11.24
C ILE A 96 16.12 23.86 -12.08
N ASP A 97 17.35 24.29 -12.36
CA ASP A 97 18.34 23.45 -13.01
C ASP A 97 18.73 22.27 -12.13
N ARG A 98 18.91 21.10 -12.74
CA ARG A 98 19.22 19.84 -12.03
C ARG A 98 20.49 19.90 -11.22
N GLU A 99 21.58 20.36 -11.83
CA GLU A 99 22.89 20.42 -11.18
C GLU A 99 22.85 21.39 -9.99
N THR A 100 22.19 22.53 -10.19
CA THR A 100 21.96 23.52 -9.14
C THR A 100 21.16 22.94 -7.98
N LEU A 101 20.08 22.23 -8.24
CA LEU A 101 19.24 21.63 -7.21
C LEU A 101 19.98 20.54 -6.42
N ILE A 102 20.69 19.65 -7.13
CA ILE A 102 21.52 18.61 -6.49
C ILE A 102 22.58 19.23 -5.58
N ALA A 103 23.30 20.26 -6.07
CA ALA A 103 24.31 20.94 -5.27
C ALA A 103 23.72 21.61 -4.01
N GLN A 104 22.54 22.24 -4.13
CA GLN A 104 21.85 22.83 -2.99
C GLN A 104 21.46 21.79 -1.94
N TRP A 105 20.91 20.65 -2.34
CA TRP A 105 20.54 19.59 -1.40
C TRP A 105 21.74 18.89 -0.78
N GLN A 106 22.80 18.66 -1.54
CA GLN A 106 24.04 18.12 -0.98
C GLN A 106 24.61 19.06 0.09
N ALA A 107 24.62 20.37 -0.16
CA ALA A 107 25.05 21.36 0.80
C ALA A 107 24.14 21.45 2.04
N ALA A 108 22.86 21.18 1.89
CA ALA A 108 21.87 21.11 2.98
C ALA A 108 21.86 19.76 3.73
N GLY A 109 22.61 18.75 3.24
CA GLY A 109 22.63 17.41 3.82
C GLY A 109 21.44 16.51 3.39
N GLU A 110 20.64 16.93 2.41
CA GLU A 110 19.48 16.19 1.86
C GLU A 110 19.92 15.15 0.81
N THR A 111 20.64 14.12 1.26
CA THR A 111 21.30 13.16 0.36
C THR A 111 20.29 12.32 -0.43
N PHE A 112 19.16 11.91 0.16
CA PHE A 112 18.10 11.15 -0.51
C PHE A 112 17.45 11.95 -1.64
N LYS A 113 17.21 13.24 -1.43
CA LYS A 113 16.67 14.13 -2.47
C LYS A 113 17.66 14.37 -3.59
N ALA A 114 18.93 14.56 -3.27
CA ALA A 114 20.00 14.73 -4.25
C ALA A 114 20.18 13.48 -5.12
N GLU A 115 20.19 12.29 -4.51
CA GLU A 115 20.25 10.99 -5.19
C GLU A 115 19.08 10.82 -6.15
N TRP A 116 17.85 11.07 -5.68
CA TRP A 116 16.67 10.97 -6.51
C TRP A 116 16.68 11.93 -7.70
N ALA A 117 17.06 13.18 -7.49
CA ALA A 117 17.14 14.17 -8.56
C ALA A 117 18.15 13.78 -9.65
N ALA A 118 19.25 13.13 -9.25
CA ALA A 118 20.29 12.67 -10.19
C ALA A 118 19.78 11.53 -11.11
N GLU A 119 18.85 10.71 -10.64
CA GLU A 119 18.35 9.55 -11.38
C GLU A 119 17.14 9.84 -12.29
N LEU A 120 16.47 10.97 -12.09
CA LEU A 120 15.35 11.34 -12.96
C LEU A 120 15.81 11.49 -14.43
N PRO A 121 14.96 11.18 -15.43
CA PRO A 121 15.30 11.39 -16.84
C PRO A 121 15.82 12.80 -17.12
N GLY A 122 16.86 12.90 -17.95
CA GLY A 122 17.61 14.15 -18.15
C GLY A 122 16.85 15.25 -18.89
N ASP A 123 15.81 14.91 -19.60
CA ASP A 123 14.97 15.79 -20.43
C ASP A 123 13.80 16.43 -19.66
N GLU A 124 13.51 15.96 -18.43
CA GLU A 124 12.45 16.55 -17.60
C GLU A 124 12.96 17.77 -16.79
N PRO A 125 12.28 18.94 -16.87
CA PRO A 125 12.59 20.07 -16.02
C PRO A 125 12.22 19.74 -14.56
N LEU A 126 13.17 19.95 -13.64
CA LEU A 126 12.89 19.78 -12.23
C LEU A 126 12.11 20.97 -11.67
N THR A 127 11.13 20.67 -10.83
CA THR A 127 10.30 21.68 -10.20
C THR A 127 10.31 21.52 -8.70
N VAL A 128 10.40 22.66 -8.01
CA VAL A 128 10.29 22.77 -6.56
C VAL A 128 9.15 23.68 -6.19
N TYR A 129 8.51 23.41 -5.07
CA TYR A 129 7.50 24.27 -4.47
C TYR A 129 8.04 24.85 -3.18
N HIS A 130 8.05 26.17 -3.12
CA HIS A 130 8.45 26.91 -1.93
C HIS A 130 7.23 27.18 -1.07
N SER A 131 7.36 26.94 0.25
CA SER A 131 6.42 27.36 1.29
C SER A 131 6.93 28.66 1.91
N GLY A 132 6.48 29.79 1.38
CA GLY A 132 7.07 31.09 1.67
C GLY A 132 8.53 31.18 1.20
N ASP A 133 9.37 31.87 2.00
CA ASP A 133 10.76 32.14 1.63
C ASP A 133 11.78 31.12 2.18
N GLY A 134 11.36 30.25 3.11
CA GLY A 134 12.30 29.48 3.92
C GLY A 134 12.40 27.98 3.63
N TRP A 135 11.34 27.34 3.15
CA TRP A 135 11.30 25.89 2.95
C TRP A 135 10.84 25.55 1.53
N TYR A 136 11.36 24.49 0.97
CA TYR A 136 10.95 24.00 -0.33
C TYR A 136 11.14 22.48 -0.45
N ASP A 137 10.36 21.90 -1.33
CA ASP A 137 10.49 20.50 -1.68
C ASP A 137 10.32 20.26 -3.20
N MET A 138 10.91 19.16 -3.70
CA MET A 138 10.76 18.76 -5.10
C MET A 138 9.41 18.09 -5.33
N CYS A 139 8.62 18.68 -6.20
CA CYS A 139 7.31 18.15 -6.54
C CYS A 139 6.88 18.59 -7.94
N ARG A 140 6.10 17.74 -8.60
CA ARG A 140 5.47 18.08 -9.89
C ARG A 140 4.22 18.96 -9.70
N GLY A 141 3.63 18.94 -8.52
CA GLY A 141 2.35 19.58 -8.22
C GLY A 141 1.17 18.83 -8.84
N PRO A 142 -0.02 19.43 -8.88
CA PRO A 142 -0.32 20.78 -8.42
C PRO A 142 -0.36 20.94 -6.89
N HIS A 143 -0.42 22.18 -6.44
CA HIS A 143 -0.59 22.57 -5.03
C HIS A 143 -1.67 23.62 -4.89
N LEU A 144 -2.20 23.80 -3.68
CA LEU A 144 -3.04 24.93 -3.31
C LEU A 144 -2.28 26.26 -3.45
N ALA A 145 -2.98 27.38 -3.44
CA ALA A 145 -2.35 28.68 -3.58
C ALA A 145 -1.51 29.08 -2.33
N SER A 146 -1.88 28.60 -1.17
CA SER A 146 -1.18 28.84 0.10
C SER A 146 -1.52 27.76 1.13
N THR A 147 -0.68 27.63 2.16
CA THR A 147 -0.90 26.68 3.28
C THR A 147 -2.20 26.96 4.02
N GLY A 148 -2.65 28.21 4.11
CA GLY A 148 -3.90 28.61 4.77
C GLY A 148 -5.18 28.18 4.04
N ARG A 149 -5.06 27.57 2.84
CA ARG A 149 -6.20 26.91 2.17
C ARG A 149 -6.52 25.55 2.76
N LEU A 150 -5.60 24.96 3.50
CA LEU A 150 -5.85 23.76 4.28
C LEU A 150 -6.66 24.09 5.55
N ASN A 151 -7.49 23.17 5.96
CA ASN A 151 -8.22 23.33 7.22
C ASN A 151 -7.41 22.72 8.37
N PRO A 152 -6.95 23.49 9.37
CA PRO A 152 -6.11 23.01 10.47
C PRO A 152 -6.80 21.98 11.39
N ASP A 153 -8.15 21.90 11.34
CA ASP A 153 -8.94 20.94 12.12
C ASP A 153 -9.36 19.70 11.30
N ALA A 154 -8.90 19.60 10.06
CA ALA A 154 -9.33 18.54 9.15
C ALA A 154 -8.26 17.48 8.88
N PHE A 155 -7.23 17.35 9.69
CA PHE A 155 -6.22 16.31 9.61
C PHE A 155 -5.90 15.70 10.96
N LYS A 156 -5.33 14.50 10.93
CA LYS A 156 -4.83 13.80 12.12
C LYS A 156 -3.63 12.95 11.71
N LEU A 157 -2.53 13.00 12.45
CA LEU A 157 -1.46 12.02 12.33
C LEU A 157 -1.87 10.75 13.09
N THR A 158 -1.63 9.59 12.50
CA THR A 158 -2.23 8.34 12.98
C THR A 158 -1.22 7.35 13.52
N ARG A 159 -0.01 7.30 12.96
CA ARG A 159 1.02 6.37 13.41
C ARG A 159 2.39 6.70 12.84
N VAL A 160 3.42 6.15 13.50
CA VAL A 160 4.77 6.02 12.98
C VAL A 160 5.05 4.54 12.64
N SER A 161 5.75 4.28 11.55
CA SER A 161 6.19 2.94 11.15
C SER A 161 7.55 2.99 10.47
N GLY A 162 8.26 1.86 10.41
CA GLY A 162 9.45 1.72 9.57
C GLY A 162 9.09 1.64 8.09
N ALA A 163 9.96 2.15 7.25
CA ALA A 163 9.94 1.97 5.81
C ALA A 163 11.39 1.81 5.31
N TYR A 164 11.59 1.13 4.19
CA TYR A 164 12.91 1.07 3.58
C TYR A 164 12.99 2.01 2.38
N TRP A 165 14.14 2.69 2.24
CA TRP A 165 14.39 3.51 1.08
C TRP A 165 14.15 2.71 -0.21
N ARG A 166 13.28 3.20 -1.08
CA ARG A 166 12.84 2.53 -2.33
C ARG A 166 12.20 1.15 -2.13
N GLY A 167 11.75 0.84 -0.93
CA GLY A 167 11.09 -0.43 -0.63
C GLY A 167 12.04 -1.65 -0.56
N ASP A 168 13.34 -1.46 -0.68
CA ASP A 168 14.32 -2.55 -0.60
C ASP A 168 14.89 -2.65 0.83
N GLN A 169 14.74 -3.83 1.46
CA GLN A 169 15.23 -4.12 2.82
C GLN A 169 16.75 -3.97 2.99
N LYS A 170 17.51 -3.93 1.90
CA LYS A 170 18.96 -3.72 1.92
C LYS A 170 19.33 -2.24 2.05
N ASN A 171 18.40 -1.35 1.79
CA ASN A 171 18.60 0.10 1.87
C ASN A 171 18.35 0.64 3.27
N ALA A 172 18.63 1.93 3.45
CA ALA A 172 18.43 2.62 4.71
C ALA A 172 17.00 2.50 5.23
N MET A 173 16.87 2.25 6.54
CA MET A 173 15.57 2.26 7.20
C MET A 173 15.16 3.71 7.48
N LEU A 174 13.96 4.06 7.10
CA LEU A 174 13.31 5.36 7.26
C LEU A 174 12.19 5.26 8.30
N SER A 175 11.81 6.40 8.84
CA SER A 175 10.60 6.55 9.67
C SER A 175 9.48 7.12 8.82
N ARG A 176 8.40 6.37 8.64
CA ARG A 176 7.17 6.81 7.96
C ARG A 176 6.19 7.37 8.96
N ILE A 177 5.82 8.63 8.80
CA ILE A 177 4.72 9.25 9.56
C ILE A 177 3.50 9.28 8.66
N THR A 178 2.41 8.66 9.12
CA THR A 178 1.16 8.55 8.37
C THR A 178 0.11 9.45 9.01
N GLY A 179 -0.66 10.13 8.18
CA GLY A 179 -1.80 10.94 8.59
C GLY A 179 -3.02 10.77 7.69
N THR A 180 -4.15 11.23 8.14
CA THR A 180 -5.38 11.34 7.35
C THR A 180 -5.75 12.82 7.18
N GLY A 181 -6.21 13.18 5.98
CA GLY A 181 -6.52 14.57 5.61
C GLY A 181 -7.85 14.68 4.87
N TRP A 182 -8.63 15.71 5.25
CA TRP A 182 -10.00 15.93 4.80
C TRP A 182 -10.24 17.40 4.50
N LEU A 183 -11.33 17.74 3.80
CA LEU A 183 -11.65 19.13 3.50
C LEU A 183 -12.22 19.88 4.72
N ASN A 184 -12.82 19.15 5.66
CA ASN A 184 -13.41 19.74 6.86
C ASN A 184 -13.39 18.78 8.05
N LYS A 185 -13.58 19.36 9.24
CA LYS A 185 -13.59 18.64 10.53
C LYS A 185 -14.64 17.53 10.61
N LYS A 186 -15.80 17.71 9.95
CA LYS A 186 -16.89 16.73 9.97
C LYS A 186 -16.46 15.44 9.25
N GLN A 187 -15.88 15.56 8.06
CA GLN A 187 -15.35 14.41 7.31
C GLN A 187 -14.26 13.67 8.08
N LEU A 188 -13.35 14.40 8.73
CA LEU A 188 -12.34 13.80 9.61
C LEU A 188 -12.99 13.01 10.75
N ALA A 189 -13.97 13.61 11.45
CA ALA A 189 -14.66 12.94 12.56
C ALA A 189 -15.40 11.67 12.11
N GLU A 190 -16.07 11.71 10.98
CA GLU A 190 -16.76 10.55 10.38
C GLU A 190 -15.75 9.44 10.02
N HIS A 191 -14.59 9.80 9.46
CA HIS A 191 -13.53 8.84 9.15
C HIS A 191 -12.95 8.19 10.42
N LEU A 192 -12.61 8.98 11.44
CA LEU A 192 -12.09 8.48 12.70
C LEU A 192 -13.10 7.57 13.41
N THR A 193 -14.37 7.92 13.42
CA THR A 193 -15.45 7.07 13.94
C THR A 193 -15.53 5.74 13.18
N ARG A 194 -15.41 5.79 11.84
CA ARG A 194 -15.40 4.58 10.99
C ARG A 194 -14.20 3.67 11.33
N LEU A 195 -13.03 4.25 11.58
CA LEU A 195 -11.84 3.48 11.99
C LEU A 195 -12.02 2.84 13.36
N GLU A 196 -12.57 3.57 14.34
CA GLU A 196 -12.87 3.02 15.67
C GLU A 196 -13.89 1.87 15.59
N GLU A 197 -14.96 2.04 14.80
CA GLU A 197 -15.95 0.99 14.58
C GLU A 197 -15.33 -0.23 13.85
N ALA A 198 -14.44 0.01 12.87
CA ALA A 198 -13.72 -1.08 12.21
C ALA A 198 -12.81 -1.85 13.18
N ALA A 199 -12.09 -1.14 14.07
CA ALA A 199 -11.25 -1.76 15.09
C ALA A 199 -12.06 -2.63 16.09
N LYS A 200 -13.28 -2.20 16.45
CA LYS A 200 -14.20 -3.01 17.28
C LYS A 200 -14.66 -4.29 16.58
N ARG A 201 -14.68 -4.29 15.22
CA ARG A 201 -15.12 -5.41 14.38
C ARG A 201 -13.96 -6.21 13.80
N ASP A 202 -12.75 -6.01 14.29
CA ASP A 202 -11.58 -6.80 13.83
C ASP A 202 -11.84 -8.29 14.07
N HIS A 203 -11.75 -9.08 13.00
CA HIS A 203 -12.03 -10.52 13.04
C HIS A 203 -11.13 -11.28 14.01
N ARG A 204 -9.88 -10.82 14.22
CA ARG A 204 -8.95 -11.44 15.17
C ARG A 204 -9.42 -11.27 16.61
N LYS A 205 -9.97 -10.08 16.92
CA LYS A 205 -10.55 -9.79 18.23
C LYS A 205 -11.86 -10.55 18.44
N LEU A 206 -12.79 -10.41 17.50
CA LEU A 206 -14.09 -11.09 17.59
C LEU A 206 -13.93 -12.61 17.52
N GLY A 207 -13.00 -13.12 16.71
CA GLY A 207 -12.69 -14.54 16.61
C GLY A 207 -12.28 -15.14 17.93
N ALA A 208 -11.41 -14.46 18.68
CA ALA A 208 -10.99 -14.88 20.02
C ALA A 208 -12.11 -14.72 21.06
N GLU A 209 -12.77 -13.54 21.13
CA GLU A 209 -13.82 -13.26 22.13
C GLU A 209 -15.03 -14.19 21.98
N MET A 210 -15.40 -14.57 20.76
CA MET A 210 -16.54 -15.42 20.45
C MET A 210 -16.19 -16.90 20.36
N ASP A 211 -14.93 -17.26 20.50
CA ASP A 211 -14.43 -18.62 20.34
C ASP A 211 -14.74 -19.22 18.96
N LEU A 212 -14.37 -18.47 17.89
CA LEU A 212 -14.70 -18.87 16.52
C LEU A 212 -13.58 -19.66 15.85
N PHE A 213 -12.35 -19.26 16.06
CA PHE A 213 -11.16 -19.87 15.44
C PHE A 213 -9.86 -19.44 16.14
N HIS A 214 -8.77 -20.14 15.85
CA HIS A 214 -7.43 -19.72 16.21
C HIS A 214 -6.42 -20.06 15.11
N LEU A 215 -5.22 -19.49 15.23
CA LEU A 215 -4.04 -19.77 14.42
C LEU A 215 -2.93 -20.30 15.33
N GLN A 216 -2.14 -21.26 14.86
CA GLN A 216 -1.00 -21.79 15.62
C GLN A 216 0.15 -22.18 14.69
N GLN A 217 1.33 -22.43 15.26
CA GLN A 217 2.57 -22.63 14.50
C GLN A 217 2.58 -23.91 13.66
N GLU A 218 1.85 -24.93 14.08
CA GLU A 218 1.79 -26.24 13.40
C GLU A 218 1.08 -26.16 12.03
N ALA A 219 0.37 -25.05 11.75
CA ALA A 219 -0.33 -24.85 10.48
C ALA A 219 -0.28 -23.37 10.06
N HIS A 220 0.91 -22.94 9.62
CA HIS A 220 1.14 -21.57 9.16
C HIS A 220 0.14 -21.13 8.10
N GLY A 221 -0.55 -20.00 8.36
CA GLY A 221 -1.53 -19.44 7.45
C GLY A 221 -2.86 -20.20 7.37
N SER A 222 -3.03 -21.30 8.10
CA SER A 222 -4.25 -22.09 8.13
C SER A 222 -5.02 -21.88 9.43
N VAL A 223 -6.34 -21.85 9.33
CA VAL A 223 -7.25 -21.54 10.44
C VAL A 223 -7.80 -22.81 11.05
N PHE A 224 -7.70 -22.92 12.38
CA PHE A 224 -8.40 -23.96 13.16
C PHE A 224 -9.80 -23.44 13.53
N TRP A 225 -10.82 -23.93 12.86
CA TRP A 225 -12.21 -23.53 13.08
C TRP A 225 -12.82 -24.25 14.28
N HIS A 226 -13.31 -23.50 15.26
CA HIS A 226 -14.05 -24.01 16.39
C HIS A 226 -15.53 -24.26 15.99
N PRO A 227 -16.31 -24.99 16.80
CA PRO A 227 -17.68 -25.36 16.42
C PRO A 227 -18.56 -24.18 16.02
N LYS A 228 -18.49 -23.06 16.76
CA LYS A 228 -19.27 -21.85 16.43
C LYS A 228 -18.80 -21.20 15.14
N GLY A 229 -17.49 -21.08 14.94
CA GLY A 229 -16.90 -20.51 13.72
C GLY A 229 -17.21 -21.37 12.51
N TYR A 230 -17.09 -22.70 12.65
CA TYR A 230 -17.42 -23.61 11.55
C TYR A 230 -18.91 -23.61 11.19
N LEU A 231 -19.79 -23.36 12.16
CA LEU A 231 -21.20 -23.15 11.86
C LEU A 231 -21.42 -21.93 10.96
N ILE A 232 -20.74 -20.80 11.26
CA ILE A 232 -20.78 -19.59 10.42
C ILE A 232 -20.23 -19.89 9.03
N TRP A 233 -19.07 -20.54 8.94
CA TRP A 233 -18.47 -20.98 7.68
C TRP A 233 -19.49 -21.74 6.81
N ARG A 234 -20.11 -22.78 7.36
CA ARG A 234 -21.11 -23.58 6.64
C ARG A 234 -22.30 -22.77 6.13
N GLN A 235 -22.75 -21.79 6.90
CA GLN A 235 -23.84 -20.91 6.46
C GLN A 235 -23.43 -20.04 5.28
N LEU A 236 -22.24 -19.48 5.32
CA LEU A 236 -21.68 -18.68 4.21
C LEU A 236 -21.48 -19.55 2.96
N GLU A 237 -20.91 -20.74 3.13
CA GLU A 237 -20.70 -21.69 2.04
C GLU A 237 -22.04 -22.12 1.39
N ALA A 238 -23.06 -22.43 2.19
CA ALA A 238 -24.38 -22.77 1.71
C ALA A 238 -25.08 -21.60 0.99
N TYR A 239 -24.88 -20.37 1.47
CA TYR A 239 -25.36 -19.17 0.79
C TYR A 239 -24.71 -19.00 -0.57
N MET A 240 -23.36 -19.09 -0.63
CA MET A 240 -22.61 -18.93 -1.88
C MET A 240 -22.99 -20.00 -2.90
N ARG A 241 -23.15 -21.27 -2.49
CA ARG A 241 -23.60 -22.33 -3.40
C ARG A 241 -24.92 -21.95 -4.05
N ARG A 242 -25.92 -21.57 -3.26
CA ARG A 242 -27.23 -21.17 -3.81
C ARG A 242 -27.10 -20.01 -4.79
N ALA A 243 -26.39 -18.95 -4.41
CA ALA A 243 -26.25 -17.76 -5.24
C ALA A 243 -25.51 -18.04 -6.58
N ILE A 244 -24.54 -18.94 -6.56
CA ILE A 244 -23.76 -19.31 -7.74
C ILE A 244 -24.54 -20.30 -8.62
N ASP A 245 -25.24 -21.25 -8.01
CA ASP A 245 -26.12 -22.18 -8.73
C ASP A 245 -27.26 -21.42 -9.43
N ASP A 246 -27.87 -20.45 -8.76
CA ASP A 246 -28.92 -19.58 -9.34
C ASP A 246 -28.38 -18.75 -10.52
N ALA A 247 -27.08 -18.42 -10.53
CA ALA A 247 -26.40 -17.77 -11.65
C ALA A 247 -26.04 -18.75 -12.79
N GLY A 248 -26.39 -20.03 -12.69
CA GLY A 248 -26.17 -21.04 -13.71
C GLY A 248 -24.77 -21.63 -13.76
N TYR A 249 -24.01 -21.52 -12.68
CA TYR A 249 -22.71 -22.21 -12.53
C TYR A 249 -22.96 -23.64 -11.99
N ARG A 250 -21.99 -24.52 -12.24
CA ARG A 250 -21.96 -25.88 -11.73
C ARG A 250 -20.76 -26.10 -10.83
N GLU A 251 -21.01 -26.63 -9.64
CA GLU A 251 -19.93 -26.96 -8.69
C GLU A 251 -19.13 -28.14 -9.21
N VAL A 252 -17.82 -28.03 -9.10
CA VAL A 252 -16.86 -29.10 -9.36
C VAL A 252 -15.93 -29.25 -8.15
N LYS A 253 -15.23 -30.37 -8.06
CA LYS A 253 -14.18 -30.61 -7.07
C LYS A 253 -12.94 -31.14 -7.76
N THR A 254 -11.81 -30.48 -7.57
CA THR A 254 -10.55 -30.84 -8.18
C THR A 254 -9.51 -31.20 -7.12
N PRO A 255 -8.44 -31.94 -7.47
CA PRO A 255 -7.37 -32.29 -6.53
C PRO A 255 -6.76 -31.05 -5.90
N GLN A 256 -6.42 -31.13 -4.60
CA GLN A 256 -5.75 -30.04 -3.88
C GLN A 256 -4.26 -29.94 -4.22
N VAL A 257 -3.62 -31.10 -4.42
CA VAL A 257 -2.20 -31.20 -4.78
C VAL A 257 -2.10 -31.67 -6.21
N MET A 258 -1.30 -30.99 -7.01
CA MET A 258 -1.13 -31.25 -8.43
C MET A 258 0.35 -31.08 -8.82
N ASP A 259 0.75 -31.75 -9.90
CA ASP A 259 2.08 -31.74 -10.47
C ASP A 259 2.54 -30.31 -10.82
N ALA A 260 3.79 -29.98 -10.53
CA ALA A 260 4.39 -28.66 -10.77
C ALA A 260 4.32 -28.23 -12.24
N ARG A 261 4.37 -29.16 -13.19
CA ARG A 261 4.23 -28.87 -14.62
C ARG A 261 2.92 -28.18 -14.97
N GLN A 262 1.84 -28.46 -14.22
CA GLN A 262 0.57 -27.74 -14.42
C GLN A 262 0.69 -26.26 -14.07
N TRP A 263 1.50 -25.94 -13.08
CA TRP A 263 1.76 -24.58 -12.62
C TRP A 263 2.76 -23.85 -13.52
N GLU A 264 3.67 -24.58 -14.15
CA GLU A 264 4.56 -24.05 -15.20
C GLU A 264 3.76 -23.64 -16.44
N ILE A 265 2.91 -24.54 -16.95
CA ILE A 265 2.04 -24.28 -18.11
C ILE A 265 1.13 -23.07 -17.89
N SER A 266 0.62 -22.91 -16.69
CA SER A 266 -0.29 -21.80 -16.33
C SER A 266 0.44 -20.52 -15.90
N GLY A 267 1.80 -20.56 -15.84
CA GLY A 267 2.65 -19.42 -15.45
C GLY A 267 2.69 -19.11 -13.95
N HIS A 268 2.02 -19.90 -13.11
CA HIS A 268 2.02 -19.68 -11.66
C HIS A 268 3.37 -20.02 -11.04
N TRP A 269 4.05 -21.06 -11.53
CA TRP A 269 5.34 -21.48 -11.00
C TRP A 269 6.40 -20.38 -11.04
N GLY A 270 6.52 -19.67 -12.18
CA GLY A 270 7.48 -18.59 -12.34
C GLY A 270 7.18 -17.33 -11.52
N LYS A 271 5.90 -17.10 -11.18
CA LYS A 271 5.46 -15.85 -10.52
C LYS A 271 5.20 -16.01 -9.02
N TYR A 272 4.81 -17.21 -8.57
CA TYR A 272 4.28 -17.43 -7.22
C TYR A 272 4.94 -18.57 -6.45
N ARG A 273 5.96 -19.25 -7.01
CA ARG A 273 6.61 -20.42 -6.39
C ARG A 273 7.02 -20.14 -4.94
N GLU A 274 7.57 -18.97 -4.67
CA GLU A 274 8.02 -18.56 -3.32
C GLU A 274 6.87 -18.51 -2.28
N ASN A 275 5.63 -18.38 -2.76
CA ASN A 275 4.43 -18.31 -1.92
C ASN A 275 3.56 -19.59 -2.04
N MET A 276 4.04 -20.64 -2.69
CA MET A 276 3.33 -21.90 -2.83
C MET A 276 3.88 -22.94 -1.85
N PHE A 277 2.99 -23.75 -1.28
CA PHE A 277 3.39 -24.96 -0.58
C PHE A 277 3.75 -26.02 -1.61
N VAL A 278 5.04 -26.33 -1.70
CA VAL A 278 5.59 -27.33 -2.62
C VAL A 278 5.91 -28.61 -1.87
N ILE A 279 5.71 -29.75 -2.51
CA ILE A 279 5.86 -31.08 -1.95
C ILE A 279 6.75 -31.87 -2.93
N PRO A 280 7.93 -32.36 -2.51
CA PRO A 280 8.71 -33.26 -3.34
C PRO A 280 8.00 -34.61 -3.42
N ASP A 281 8.20 -35.34 -4.50
CA ASP A 281 7.68 -36.71 -4.66
C ASP A 281 8.50 -37.78 -3.94
N GLU A 282 9.64 -37.38 -3.35
CA GLU A 282 10.49 -38.23 -2.53
C GLU A 282 10.47 -37.81 -1.04
N VAL A 283 10.79 -38.74 -0.16
CA VAL A 283 10.91 -38.43 1.27
C VAL A 283 12.19 -37.64 1.49
N PRO A 284 12.13 -36.42 2.07
CA PRO A 284 13.32 -35.64 2.34
C PRO A 284 14.31 -36.37 3.23
N ASN A 285 15.59 -36.36 2.85
CA ASN A 285 16.66 -36.91 3.66
C ASN A 285 16.98 -35.96 4.82
N VAL A 286 16.68 -36.37 6.05
CA VAL A 286 16.95 -35.60 7.28
C VAL A 286 18.07 -36.15 8.13
N GLU A 287 18.71 -37.29 7.71
CA GLU A 287 19.69 -38.01 8.50
C GLU A 287 21.15 -37.77 8.04
N ASP A 288 21.37 -37.35 6.81
CA ASP A 288 22.68 -37.13 6.21
C ASP A 288 22.99 -35.65 5.94
N GLU A 289 24.28 -35.27 5.85
CA GLU A 289 24.75 -33.93 5.49
C GLU A 289 24.51 -33.53 4.02
N GLY A 290 23.78 -34.35 3.25
CA GLY A 290 23.44 -34.13 1.85
C GLY A 290 22.27 -33.17 1.67
N PRO A 291 21.89 -32.88 0.40
CA PRO A 291 20.71 -32.07 0.13
C PRO A 291 19.44 -32.77 0.65
N LEU A 292 18.52 -31.99 1.20
CA LEU A 292 17.24 -32.50 1.74
C LEU A 292 16.43 -33.28 0.70
N VAL A 293 16.51 -32.86 -0.56
CA VAL A 293 15.78 -33.39 -1.71
C VAL A 293 16.75 -33.51 -2.88
N SER A 294 16.64 -34.57 -3.69
CA SER A 294 17.50 -34.76 -4.85
C SER A 294 17.23 -33.68 -5.94
N ASP A 295 18.25 -33.41 -6.77
CA ASP A 295 18.10 -32.46 -7.89
C ASP A 295 17.10 -32.96 -8.96
N ASP A 296 16.90 -34.30 -9.02
CA ASP A 296 16.01 -34.96 -9.98
C ASP A 296 14.59 -35.18 -9.45
N ALA A 297 14.26 -34.71 -8.23
CA ALA A 297 12.94 -34.88 -7.64
C ALA A 297 11.86 -34.16 -8.47
N ASP A 298 10.77 -34.84 -8.74
CA ASP A 298 9.56 -34.23 -9.25
C ASP A 298 8.85 -33.46 -8.12
N TRP A 299 8.22 -32.38 -8.48
CA TRP A 299 7.55 -31.53 -7.53
C TRP A 299 6.04 -31.51 -7.74
N MET A 300 5.32 -31.57 -6.66
CA MET A 300 3.91 -31.23 -6.60
C MET A 300 3.70 -29.94 -5.82
N ALA A 301 2.56 -29.30 -5.97
CA ALA A 301 2.21 -28.15 -5.17
C ALA A 301 0.74 -28.15 -4.78
N LEU A 302 0.48 -27.61 -3.60
CA LEU A 302 -0.88 -27.25 -3.21
C LEU A 302 -1.37 -26.14 -4.16
N LYS A 303 -2.55 -26.33 -4.73
CA LYS A 303 -3.08 -25.38 -5.72
C LYS A 303 -3.27 -23.98 -5.15
N PRO A 304 -2.62 -22.97 -5.73
CA PRO A 304 -2.85 -21.57 -5.33
C PRO A 304 -4.12 -20.99 -5.92
N MET A 305 -4.65 -21.61 -7.00
CA MET A 305 -5.87 -21.21 -7.70
C MET A 305 -6.58 -22.42 -8.32
N ASN A 306 -7.91 -22.37 -8.39
CA ASN A 306 -8.74 -23.46 -8.96
C ASN A 306 -8.73 -23.48 -10.49
N CYS A 307 -8.52 -22.33 -11.15
CA CYS A 307 -8.70 -22.16 -12.61
C CYS A 307 -7.92 -23.16 -13.48
N PRO A 308 -6.64 -23.47 -13.24
CA PRO A 308 -5.90 -24.44 -14.06
C PRO A 308 -6.54 -25.83 -14.05
N ALA A 309 -7.07 -26.28 -12.90
CA ALA A 309 -7.76 -27.55 -12.77
C ALA A 309 -9.11 -27.55 -13.50
N HIS A 310 -9.84 -26.44 -13.50
CA HIS A 310 -11.06 -26.29 -14.29
C HIS A 310 -10.81 -26.38 -15.79
N VAL A 311 -9.67 -25.85 -16.27
CA VAL A 311 -9.26 -26.02 -17.69
C VAL A 311 -9.02 -27.49 -18.02
N LEU A 312 -8.47 -28.28 -17.09
CA LEU A 312 -8.31 -29.74 -17.30
C LEU A 312 -9.67 -30.44 -17.42
N ILE A 313 -10.67 -30.08 -16.59
CA ILE A 313 -12.04 -30.57 -16.73
C ILE A 313 -12.61 -30.16 -18.11
N PHE A 314 -12.43 -28.93 -18.52
CA PHE A 314 -12.88 -28.44 -19.82
C PHE A 314 -12.27 -29.24 -20.98
N ARG A 315 -11.00 -29.64 -20.88
CA ARG A 315 -10.29 -30.43 -21.89
C ARG A 315 -10.74 -31.89 -21.98
N GLN A 316 -11.46 -32.41 -20.99
CA GLN A 316 -11.93 -33.79 -21.00
C GLN A 316 -13.08 -34.01 -22.02
N GLY A 317 -12.93 -35.03 -22.86
CA GLY A 317 -13.91 -35.40 -23.86
C GLY A 317 -14.04 -34.38 -25.02
N ILE A 318 -14.95 -34.71 -25.93
CA ILE A 318 -15.27 -33.86 -27.08
C ILE A 318 -16.28 -32.80 -26.66
N LYS A 319 -15.95 -31.52 -26.89
CA LYS A 319 -16.83 -30.37 -26.64
C LYS A 319 -17.30 -29.77 -27.97
N SER A 320 -18.59 -29.43 -28.02
CA SER A 320 -19.18 -28.65 -29.11
C SER A 320 -19.24 -27.17 -28.71
N TYR A 321 -19.21 -26.27 -29.69
CA TYR A 321 -19.52 -24.86 -29.43
C TYR A 321 -20.91 -24.64 -28.82
N ARG A 322 -21.82 -25.63 -28.97
CA ARG A 322 -23.14 -25.58 -28.36
C ARG A 322 -23.14 -25.87 -26.86
N ASP A 323 -22.04 -26.43 -26.34
CA ASP A 323 -21.87 -26.68 -24.89
C ASP A 323 -21.39 -25.42 -24.15
N LEU A 324 -21.15 -24.32 -24.88
CA LEU A 324 -20.65 -23.05 -24.36
C LEU A 324 -21.79 -22.03 -24.18
N PRO A 325 -21.72 -21.15 -23.18
CA PRO A 325 -20.65 -21.03 -22.20
C PRO A 325 -20.73 -22.12 -21.12
N MET A 326 -19.57 -22.69 -20.77
CA MET A 326 -19.43 -23.56 -19.60
C MET A 326 -19.07 -22.72 -18.37
N ARG A 327 -19.90 -22.79 -17.34
CA ARG A 327 -19.70 -22.06 -16.08
C ARG A 327 -19.44 -23.05 -14.96
N LEU A 328 -18.19 -23.03 -14.46
CA LEU A 328 -17.74 -23.91 -13.40
C LEU A 328 -17.29 -23.07 -12.20
N TYR A 329 -17.51 -23.59 -11.00
CA TYR A 329 -16.93 -23.01 -9.79
C TYR A 329 -16.50 -24.10 -8.82
N GLU A 330 -15.66 -23.75 -7.87
CA GLU A 330 -15.19 -24.61 -6.79
C GLU A 330 -14.99 -23.76 -5.55
N ASN A 331 -15.49 -24.23 -4.42
CA ASN A 331 -15.10 -23.73 -3.11
C ASN A 331 -13.73 -24.33 -2.77
N GLY A 332 -12.67 -23.52 -2.87
CA GLY A 332 -11.27 -23.90 -2.66
C GLY A 332 -10.71 -23.37 -1.35
#